data_2b37725cedaf651177d5b2cc23508ede
#
_entry.id   2b37725cedaf651177d5b2cc23508ede
#
_cell.length_a   1.000
_cell.length_b   1.000
_cell.length_c   1.000
_cell.angle_alpha   90.00
_cell.angle_beta   90.00
_cell.angle_gamma   90.00
#
_symmetry.space_group_name_H-M   'P 1'
#
loop_
_entity.id
_entity.type
_entity.pdbx_description
1 polymer ?
#
loop_
_entity_poly.entity_id
_entity_poly.type
_entity_poly.pdbx_seq_one_letter_code
_entity_poly.pdbx_strand_id
1 'polypeptide(L)'
;MRICCRIYNNKTMRIQYNNIIKAAAAVIAVAGSTACSDTWDDHYAAADNTANGTVWEALQADNSLTNFTRVVKACNYDLVLSGSQTLSVFAPTDNALGQAEADELISQYETEKRNGVKDDDNKVLKQFIKNHISLYTHPVSSLSDDSITMMNGKYTVLTSSTIGGKALKQTNQLKSNGMLFTVEGQIPYYPNVYEYTGQDSELDSVYNFLSKYNEYVFDASQSVPGNIIDGKTHYLDSVTVLNNPLFSTIGFINREDSAYWMLAPTNSEWNRLTKEYDNYFIYDKSVSNRDSMQYTNSRMALVGGGIFNVNDNQGILGIDTLYSTLASPRSLKSYIDIIDYNYYTYANPFAAGGIFEGTEDIELSNGHVRKAHDYRISKYQTFAQSSFVSAAMTQYQDTILNAEDPLTLRTVVSTNPFYNKINSNVFAEIVPENSGVNPQVTFKLPNLLSNMGYDIYAVFVPAIAYDTYATDEQRLPCRFISYLTYNDLNGKPVTSRLTGTFETQPDVVDSVLLASNYKFPTCTYNTDNYVKLRIQSAVGNSQTSKYSRTMRIAGFYIRPHKQ
;
A
#
# COMPACT_ATOMS: atom_id res chain seq x y z
N MET A 1 28.99 -7.28 -18.23
CA MET A 1 29.42 -6.05 -17.57
C MET A 1 29.01 -6.14 -16.10
N ARG A 2 29.95 -6.38 -15.19
CA ARG A 2 29.68 -6.64 -13.77
C ARG A 2 29.55 -5.31 -13.04
N ILE A 3 28.41 -5.07 -12.37
CA ILE A 3 28.26 -3.96 -11.42
C ILE A 3 28.19 -4.61 -10.03
N CYS A 4 29.26 -4.37 -9.25
CA CYS A 4 29.36 -4.71 -7.84
C CYS A 4 28.50 -3.76 -7.00
N CYS A 5 27.41 -4.24 -6.36
CA CYS A 5 26.79 -3.58 -5.24
C CYS A 5 27.58 -3.88 -3.96
N ARG A 6 28.30 -2.90 -3.43
CA ARG A 6 28.89 -2.92 -2.09
C ARG A 6 27.79 -2.64 -1.06
N ILE A 7 27.52 -3.62 -0.24
CA ILE A 7 26.72 -3.45 0.98
C ILE A 7 27.60 -2.74 2.00
N TYR A 8 27.31 -1.46 2.29
CA TYR A 8 27.96 -0.73 3.37
C TYR A 8 27.25 -1.02 4.70
N ASN A 9 28.02 -1.43 5.68
CA ASN A 9 27.61 -1.83 7.01
C ASN A 9 27.20 -0.58 7.84
N ASN A 10 25.90 -0.42 8.10
CA ASN A 10 25.30 0.74 8.77
C ASN A 10 25.80 1.02 10.21
N LYS A 11 26.59 0.13 10.82
CA LYS A 11 27.14 0.35 12.16
C LYS A 11 28.33 1.32 12.20
N THR A 12 29.17 1.33 11.16
CA THR A 12 30.36 2.19 11.12
C THR A 12 30.03 3.66 10.84
N MET A 13 28.97 3.91 10.10
CA MET A 13 28.53 5.28 9.79
C MET A 13 27.90 6.01 10.99
N ARG A 14 27.19 5.30 11.88
CA ARG A 14 26.60 5.90 13.09
C ARG A 14 27.65 6.37 14.11
N ILE A 15 28.79 5.69 14.20
CA ILE A 15 29.86 6.05 15.13
C ILE A 15 30.64 7.28 14.60
N GLN A 16 30.84 7.41 13.31
CA GLN A 16 31.50 8.58 12.73
C GLN A 16 30.62 9.84 12.78
N TYR A 17 29.32 9.74 12.59
CA TYR A 17 28.39 10.88 12.67
C TYR A 17 28.33 11.46 14.09
N ASN A 18 28.27 10.62 15.12
CA ASN A 18 28.28 11.08 16.51
C ASN A 18 29.58 11.78 16.94
N ASN A 19 30.70 11.42 16.35
CA ASN A 19 31.97 12.07 16.64
C ASN A 19 32.11 13.41 15.89
N ILE A 20 31.56 13.55 14.69
CA ILE A 20 31.51 14.81 13.94
C ILE A 20 30.61 15.83 14.65
N ILE A 21 29.45 15.40 15.13
CA ILE A 21 28.53 16.29 15.89
C ILE A 21 29.14 16.75 17.20
N LYS A 22 29.85 15.89 17.91
CA LYS A 22 30.56 16.28 19.17
C LYS A 22 31.72 17.21 18.91
N ALA A 23 32.46 17.05 17.82
CA ALA A 23 33.55 17.95 17.42
C ALA A 23 33.01 19.33 16.97
N ALA A 24 31.90 19.37 16.21
CA ALA A 24 31.25 20.60 15.81
C ALA A 24 30.68 21.38 17.01
N ALA A 25 30.05 20.68 17.98
CA ALA A 25 29.57 21.32 19.20
C ALA A 25 30.67 21.89 20.09
N ALA A 26 31.86 21.25 20.14
CA ALA A 26 33.00 21.75 20.89
C ALA A 26 33.65 23.00 20.22
N VAL A 27 33.68 23.07 18.88
CA VAL A 27 34.21 24.24 18.13
C VAL A 27 33.26 25.43 18.27
N ILE A 28 31.95 25.23 18.30
CA ILE A 28 30.95 26.29 18.49
C ILE A 28 31.03 26.86 19.93
N ALA A 29 31.31 26.03 20.92
CA ALA A 29 31.42 26.47 22.32
C ALA A 29 32.68 27.32 22.60
N VAL A 30 33.78 27.13 21.83
CA VAL A 30 35.01 27.91 21.98
C VAL A 30 34.99 29.21 21.16
N ALA A 31 34.23 29.24 20.05
CA ALA A 31 34.07 30.46 19.22
C ALA A 31 33.07 31.48 19.83
N GLY A 32 32.20 31.04 20.75
CA GLY A 32 31.16 31.88 21.38
C GLY A 32 31.66 32.75 22.55
N SER A 33 32.93 32.65 22.97
CA SER A 33 33.41 33.36 24.16
C SER A 33 34.30 34.58 23.85
N THR A 34 34.49 34.97 22.59
CA THR A 34 35.31 36.15 22.22
C THR A 34 34.59 37.18 21.35
N ALA A 35 33.27 37.09 21.20
CA ALA A 35 32.48 38.07 20.45
C ALA A 35 31.43 38.72 21.37
N CYS A 36 31.84 39.44 22.34
CA CYS A 36 31.03 40.42 23.03
C CYS A 36 31.74 41.75 23.01
N SER A 37 31.37 42.59 22.10
CA SER A 37 31.11 44.02 22.28
C SER A 37 30.93 44.71 20.92
N ASP A 38 29.87 45.44 20.79
CA ASP A 38 29.62 46.60 19.95
C ASP A 38 29.21 46.46 18.48
N THR A 39 28.87 45.27 17.94
CA THR A 39 28.32 45.20 16.56
C THR A 39 26.93 44.56 16.46
N TRP A 40 26.32 44.19 17.58
CA TRP A 40 24.97 43.59 17.55
C TRP A 40 23.85 44.62 17.36
N ASP A 41 24.04 45.84 17.86
CA ASP A 41 23.02 46.90 17.75
C ASP A 41 22.96 47.49 16.34
N ASP A 42 24.05 47.49 15.55
CA ASP A 42 24.03 47.99 14.17
C ASP A 42 23.49 47.00 13.15
N HIS A 43 23.48 45.68 13.46
CA HIS A 43 22.84 44.67 12.60
C HIS A 43 21.37 44.47 12.87
N TYR A 44 20.87 44.93 14.03
CA TYR A 44 19.47 44.99 14.40
C TYR A 44 18.95 46.42 14.52
N ALA A 45 19.72 47.42 14.08
CA ALA A 45 19.14 48.68 13.71
C ALA A 45 18.18 48.36 12.54
N ALA A 46 16.93 48.09 12.87
CA ALA A 46 15.88 47.90 11.92
C ALA A 46 15.94 49.09 10.96
N ALA A 47 16.26 48.85 9.70
CA ALA A 47 15.74 49.74 8.69
C ALA A 47 14.31 49.98 9.07
N ASP A 48 13.82 51.22 9.10
CA ASP A 48 12.43 51.62 9.39
C ASP A 48 11.42 51.01 8.37
N ASN A 49 11.44 49.70 8.20
CA ASN A 49 10.48 48.87 7.54
C ASN A 49 9.66 48.16 8.62
N THR A 50 9.06 48.95 9.50
CA THR A 50 7.94 48.48 10.29
C THR A 50 6.85 48.11 9.31
N ALA A 51 6.66 46.79 9.10
CA ALA A 51 5.57 46.24 8.29
C ALA A 51 4.27 46.78 8.91
N ASN A 52 3.68 47.82 8.30
CA ASN A 52 2.49 48.44 8.80
C ASN A 52 1.28 47.56 8.53
N GLY A 53 0.63 47.08 9.61
CA GLY A 53 -0.62 46.34 9.56
C GLY A 53 -0.45 44.86 9.23
N THR A 54 -1.51 44.13 9.41
CA THR A 54 -1.65 42.70 9.11
C THR A 54 -1.91 42.46 7.62
N VAL A 55 -1.80 41.21 7.18
CA VAL A 55 -2.19 40.79 5.82
C VAL A 55 -3.68 41.12 5.57
N TRP A 56 -4.53 40.93 6.59
CA TRP A 56 -5.95 41.27 6.48
C TRP A 56 -6.20 42.78 6.23
N GLU A 57 -5.55 43.66 7.00
CA GLU A 57 -5.65 45.10 6.80
C GLU A 57 -5.15 45.52 5.41
N ALA A 58 -4.10 44.86 4.90
CA ALA A 58 -3.60 45.13 3.56
C ALA A 58 -4.60 44.69 2.47
N LEU A 59 -5.26 43.54 2.63
CA LEU A 59 -6.33 43.11 1.72
C LEU A 59 -7.49 44.10 1.69
N GLN A 60 -7.89 44.62 2.84
CA GLN A 60 -8.97 45.61 2.93
C GLN A 60 -8.60 46.97 2.30
N ALA A 61 -7.32 47.32 2.32
CA ALA A 61 -6.84 48.59 1.77
C ALA A 61 -6.63 48.56 0.25
N ASP A 62 -6.57 47.38 -0.38
CA ASP A 62 -6.31 47.24 -1.82
C ASP A 62 -7.65 47.07 -2.59
N ASN A 63 -8.01 48.13 -3.31
CA ASN A 63 -9.26 48.16 -4.11
C ASN A 63 -9.25 47.18 -5.28
N SER A 64 -8.12 46.59 -5.63
CA SER A 64 -8.02 45.57 -6.70
C SER A 64 -8.27 44.14 -6.20
N LEU A 65 -8.45 43.95 -4.88
CA LEU A 65 -8.64 42.65 -4.20
C LEU A 65 -10.02 42.56 -3.50
N THR A 66 -10.99 43.40 -3.88
CA THR A 66 -12.29 43.52 -3.22
C THR A 66 -13.04 42.21 -3.18
N ASN A 67 -13.05 41.44 -4.29
CA ASN A 67 -13.82 40.21 -4.38
C ASN A 67 -13.17 39.10 -3.52
N PHE A 68 -11.85 38.97 -3.52
CA PHE A 68 -11.16 38.02 -2.65
C PHE A 68 -11.38 38.35 -1.17
N THR A 69 -11.26 39.63 -0.82
CA THR A 69 -11.52 40.13 0.55
C THR A 69 -12.93 39.81 1.02
N ARG A 70 -13.94 39.94 0.14
CA ARG A 70 -15.34 39.57 0.44
C ARG A 70 -15.50 38.07 0.73
N VAL A 71 -14.91 37.21 -0.08
CA VAL A 71 -14.95 35.74 0.14
C VAL A 71 -14.25 35.37 1.45
N VAL A 72 -13.04 35.88 1.70
CA VAL A 72 -12.31 35.67 2.96
C VAL A 72 -13.19 36.07 4.16
N LYS A 73 -13.85 37.26 4.11
CA LYS A 73 -14.71 37.75 5.20
C LYS A 73 -15.96 36.88 5.39
N ALA A 74 -16.61 36.49 4.31
CA ALA A 74 -17.81 35.63 4.37
C ALA A 74 -17.50 34.25 4.96
N CYS A 75 -16.29 33.74 4.71
CA CYS A 75 -15.79 32.46 5.25
C CYS A 75 -15.26 32.59 6.70
N ASN A 76 -15.33 33.76 7.34
CA ASN A 76 -14.73 34.07 8.65
C ASN A 76 -13.22 33.84 8.72
N TYR A 77 -12.54 33.81 7.59
CA TYR A 77 -11.10 33.55 7.51
C TYR A 77 -10.26 34.81 7.75
N ASP A 78 -10.91 35.97 7.84
CA ASP A 78 -10.33 37.23 8.30
C ASP A 78 -9.73 37.13 9.71
N LEU A 79 -10.28 36.31 10.58
CA LEU A 79 -9.72 36.02 11.91
C LEU A 79 -8.35 35.34 11.82
N VAL A 80 -8.17 34.40 10.89
CA VAL A 80 -6.90 33.74 10.64
C VAL A 80 -5.88 34.74 10.08
N LEU A 81 -6.29 35.56 9.10
CA LEU A 81 -5.41 36.55 8.45
C LEU A 81 -5.08 37.78 9.32
N SER A 82 -5.82 37.99 10.41
CA SER A 82 -5.52 38.99 11.44
C SER A 82 -4.69 38.42 12.60
N GLY A 83 -4.53 37.11 12.68
CA GLY A 83 -3.83 36.42 13.75
C GLY A 83 -2.32 36.65 13.73
N SER A 84 -1.63 36.11 14.73
CA SER A 84 -0.16 36.23 14.87
C SER A 84 0.61 35.19 14.07
N GLN A 85 -0.05 34.20 13.51
CA GLN A 85 0.60 33.18 12.67
C GLN A 85 1.13 33.82 11.38
N THR A 86 2.40 33.51 11.07
CA THR A 86 3.04 34.01 9.85
C THR A 86 2.52 33.25 8.63
N LEU A 87 2.04 33.99 7.62
CA LEU A 87 1.39 33.47 6.42
C LEU A 87 1.95 34.08 5.14
N SER A 88 1.85 33.37 4.03
CA SER A 88 1.94 33.92 2.66
C SER A 88 0.56 33.82 2.01
N VAL A 89 -0.01 34.94 1.59
CA VAL A 89 -1.32 35.02 0.94
C VAL A 89 -1.16 35.42 -0.50
N PHE A 90 -1.70 34.62 -1.41
CA PHE A 90 -1.66 34.81 -2.87
C PHE A 90 -3.07 35.21 -3.34
N ALA A 91 -3.37 36.49 -3.26
CA ALA A 91 -4.70 37.02 -3.51
C ALA A 91 -4.96 37.25 -5.01
N PRO A 92 -5.96 36.60 -5.63
CA PRO A 92 -6.37 36.89 -6.99
C PRO A 92 -6.98 38.29 -7.10
N THR A 93 -6.60 39.04 -8.14
CA THR A 93 -7.17 40.36 -8.43
C THR A 93 -8.64 40.26 -8.83
N ASP A 94 -9.40 41.38 -8.76
CA ASP A 94 -10.80 41.43 -9.18
C ASP A 94 -11.00 41.11 -10.69
N ASN A 95 -9.92 41.22 -11.49
CA ASN A 95 -9.94 40.77 -12.88
C ASN A 95 -9.83 39.23 -12.99
N ALA A 96 -9.19 38.60 -12.01
CA ALA A 96 -8.96 37.15 -11.96
C ALA A 96 -10.06 36.42 -11.18
N LEU A 97 -10.72 37.12 -10.26
CA LEU A 97 -11.88 36.64 -9.51
C LEU A 97 -13.01 37.69 -9.67
N GLY A 98 -13.92 37.45 -10.61
CA GLY A 98 -15.05 38.32 -10.87
C GLY A 98 -16.05 38.35 -9.74
N GLN A 99 -16.88 39.43 -9.67
CA GLN A 99 -17.90 39.57 -8.64
C GLN A 99 -18.89 38.38 -8.62
N ALA A 100 -19.38 37.95 -9.77
CA ALA A 100 -20.33 36.84 -9.86
C ALA A 100 -19.76 35.53 -9.30
N GLU A 101 -18.50 35.24 -9.56
CA GLU A 101 -17.82 34.07 -9.06
C GLU A 101 -17.57 34.17 -7.54
N ALA A 102 -17.21 35.35 -7.03
CA ALA A 102 -17.09 35.57 -5.60
C ALA A 102 -18.44 35.37 -4.88
N ASP A 103 -19.56 35.83 -5.49
CA ASP A 103 -20.92 35.64 -4.96
C ASP A 103 -21.31 34.15 -4.96
N GLU A 104 -20.91 33.40 -5.99
CA GLU A 104 -21.11 31.93 -6.05
C GLU A 104 -20.34 31.21 -4.95
N LEU A 105 -19.04 31.51 -4.76
CA LEU A 105 -18.24 30.96 -3.68
C LEU A 105 -18.85 31.22 -2.31
N ILE A 106 -19.29 32.44 -2.05
CA ILE A 106 -19.96 32.82 -0.78
C ILE A 106 -21.23 31.98 -0.60
N SER A 107 -22.08 31.91 -1.62
CA SER A 107 -23.33 31.14 -1.58
C SER A 107 -23.10 29.66 -1.33
N GLN A 108 -22.05 29.09 -1.97
CA GLN A 108 -21.65 27.69 -1.76
C GLN A 108 -21.20 27.48 -0.32
N TYR A 109 -20.30 28.32 0.21
CA TYR A 109 -19.83 28.23 1.59
C TYR A 109 -21.00 28.24 2.58
N GLU A 110 -21.92 29.22 2.45
CA GLU A 110 -23.10 29.34 3.32
C GLU A 110 -24.03 28.13 3.21
N THR A 111 -24.18 27.58 2.02
CA THR A 111 -25.03 26.39 1.78
C THR A 111 -24.43 25.17 2.45
N GLU A 112 -23.13 24.93 2.29
CA GLU A 112 -22.45 23.82 2.93
C GLU A 112 -22.48 23.93 4.46
N LYS A 113 -22.29 25.15 5.02
CA LYS A 113 -22.42 25.41 6.47
C LYS A 113 -23.84 25.12 6.98
N ARG A 114 -24.89 25.56 6.27
CA ARG A 114 -26.28 25.26 6.61
C ARG A 114 -26.59 23.76 6.58
N ASN A 115 -25.94 23.03 5.71
CA ASN A 115 -26.05 21.56 5.61
C ASN A 115 -25.17 20.81 6.66
N GLY A 116 -24.51 21.53 7.56
CA GLY A 116 -23.72 20.97 8.65
C GLY A 116 -22.33 20.44 8.20
N VAL A 117 -21.84 20.82 7.02
CA VAL A 117 -20.50 20.48 6.56
C VAL A 117 -19.47 21.15 7.47
N LYS A 118 -18.52 20.39 7.97
CA LYS A 118 -17.41 20.88 8.80
C LYS A 118 -16.44 21.72 7.98
N ASP A 119 -15.68 22.58 8.64
CA ASP A 119 -14.75 23.49 7.96
C ASP A 119 -13.67 22.72 7.17
N ASP A 120 -13.15 21.63 7.68
CA ASP A 120 -12.17 20.78 6.97
C ASP A 120 -12.73 20.13 5.69
N ASP A 121 -14.04 19.90 5.63
CA ASP A 121 -14.72 19.28 4.50
C ASP A 121 -15.38 20.32 3.58
N ASN A 122 -15.43 21.61 4.01
CA ASN A 122 -16.04 22.68 3.23
C ASN A 122 -15.22 22.96 1.98
N LYS A 123 -15.85 22.83 0.81
CA LYS A 123 -15.16 22.94 -0.49
C LYS A 123 -14.56 24.32 -0.71
N VAL A 124 -15.24 25.39 -0.34
CA VAL A 124 -14.74 26.76 -0.52
C VAL A 124 -13.51 27.02 0.35
N LEU A 125 -13.55 26.58 1.61
CA LEU A 125 -12.37 26.67 2.48
C LEU A 125 -11.21 25.84 1.93
N LYS A 126 -11.46 24.59 1.58
CA LYS A 126 -10.42 23.65 1.16
C LYS A 126 -9.85 23.97 -0.23
N GLN A 127 -10.74 24.19 -1.22
CA GLN A 127 -10.34 24.27 -2.63
C GLN A 127 -10.02 25.69 -3.09
N PHE A 128 -10.51 26.70 -2.38
CA PHE A 128 -10.27 28.09 -2.73
C PHE A 128 -9.45 28.82 -1.66
N ILE A 129 -9.96 29.06 -0.45
CA ILE A 129 -9.29 29.89 0.56
C ILE A 129 -7.92 29.29 0.93
N LYS A 130 -7.90 28.06 1.44
CA LYS A 130 -6.67 27.38 1.87
C LYS A 130 -5.73 27.06 0.70
N ASN A 131 -6.24 27.02 -0.53
CA ASN A 131 -5.46 26.86 -1.76
C ASN A 131 -4.71 28.12 -2.19
N HIS A 132 -5.05 29.28 -1.60
CA HIS A 132 -4.41 30.58 -1.85
C HIS A 132 -3.56 31.07 -0.67
N ILE A 133 -3.39 30.24 0.37
CA ILE A 133 -2.64 30.59 1.57
C ILE A 133 -1.66 29.48 1.91
N SER A 134 -0.42 29.86 2.26
CA SER A 134 0.60 28.96 2.80
C SER A 134 1.00 29.42 4.20
N LEU A 135 1.32 28.45 5.08
CA LEU A 135 1.97 28.74 6.36
C LEU A 135 3.38 29.28 6.11
N TYR A 136 3.83 30.18 6.97
CA TYR A 136 5.13 30.84 6.91
C TYR A 136 5.28 31.84 5.75
N THR A 137 6.39 32.55 5.73
CA THR A 137 6.74 33.46 4.65
C THR A 137 7.56 32.77 3.58
N HIS A 138 7.15 32.96 2.34
CA HIS A 138 7.82 32.45 1.16
C HIS A 138 8.27 33.61 0.26
N PRO A 139 9.37 34.32 0.59
CA PRO A 139 9.85 35.44 -0.22
C PRO A 139 10.33 34.96 -1.59
N VAL A 140 9.95 35.70 -2.62
CA VAL A 140 10.32 35.40 -4.01
C VAL A 140 11.55 36.20 -4.41
N SER A 141 12.51 35.54 -5.00
CA SER A 141 13.70 36.12 -5.64
C SER A 141 13.78 35.71 -7.11
N SER A 142 14.72 36.27 -7.86
CA SER A 142 14.97 35.91 -9.26
C SER A 142 15.40 34.44 -9.47
N LEU A 143 15.74 33.74 -8.40
CA LEU A 143 16.15 32.32 -8.39
C LEU A 143 15.09 31.39 -7.79
N SER A 144 13.93 31.93 -7.40
CA SER A 144 12.87 31.09 -6.81
C SER A 144 12.28 30.14 -7.85
N ASP A 145 12.30 28.86 -7.53
CA ASP A 145 11.64 27.76 -8.26
C ASP A 145 11.44 26.62 -7.26
N ASP A 146 10.51 26.83 -6.34
CA ASP A 146 10.29 25.93 -5.21
C ASP A 146 8.84 25.42 -5.18
N SER A 147 8.67 24.20 -4.72
CA SER A 147 7.36 23.66 -4.37
C SER A 147 7.03 24.03 -2.93
N ILE A 148 5.96 24.78 -2.71
CA ILE A 148 5.48 25.17 -1.38
C ILE A 148 4.20 24.43 -1.03
N THR A 149 3.99 24.20 0.27
CA THR A 149 2.77 23.56 0.76
C THR A 149 1.73 24.61 1.09
N MET A 150 0.55 24.50 0.48
CA MET A 150 -0.61 25.35 0.79
C MET A 150 -1.32 24.84 2.04
N MET A 151 -2.17 25.68 2.67
CA MET A 151 -2.87 25.31 3.91
C MET A 151 -3.87 24.15 3.76
N ASN A 152 -4.25 23.80 2.53
CA ASN A 152 -5.03 22.60 2.24
C ASN A 152 -4.18 21.34 2.05
N GLY A 153 -2.88 21.42 2.29
CA GLY A 153 -1.92 20.31 2.14
C GLY A 153 -1.42 20.06 0.72
N LYS A 154 -1.94 20.80 -0.29
CA LYS A 154 -1.50 20.65 -1.69
C LYS A 154 -0.14 21.31 -1.92
N TYR A 155 0.65 20.73 -2.82
CA TYR A 155 1.89 21.36 -3.30
C TYR A 155 1.59 22.27 -4.49
N THR A 156 2.22 23.45 -4.49
CA THR A 156 2.10 24.41 -5.58
C THR A 156 3.47 24.98 -5.90
N VAL A 157 3.81 25.06 -7.19
CA VAL A 157 5.10 25.60 -7.62
C VAL A 157 5.07 27.13 -7.54
N LEU A 158 6.01 27.70 -6.79
CA LEU A 158 6.25 29.14 -6.66
C LEU A 158 7.56 29.49 -7.34
N THR A 159 7.48 30.27 -8.42
CA THR A 159 8.64 30.76 -9.16
C THR A 159 8.87 32.25 -8.88
N SER A 160 9.89 32.85 -9.52
CA SER A 160 10.14 34.29 -9.46
C SER A 160 8.97 35.16 -9.98
N SER A 161 8.08 34.59 -10.79
CA SER A 161 7.01 35.34 -11.49
C SER A 161 5.65 34.68 -11.50
N THR A 162 5.53 33.43 -10.99
CA THR A 162 4.27 32.68 -11.02
C THR A 162 4.04 31.90 -9.73
N ILE A 163 2.77 31.61 -9.43
CA ILE A 163 2.32 30.62 -8.44
C ILE A 163 1.29 29.71 -9.09
N GLY A 164 1.52 28.38 -9.08
CA GLY A 164 0.62 27.44 -9.75
C GLY A 164 0.37 27.76 -11.23
N GLY A 165 1.40 28.29 -11.92
CA GLY A 165 1.31 28.76 -13.31
C GLY A 165 0.58 30.09 -13.53
N LYS A 166 0.11 30.76 -12.46
CA LYS A 166 -0.56 32.07 -12.54
C LYS A 166 0.42 33.19 -12.26
N ALA A 167 0.37 34.26 -13.07
CA ALA A 167 1.31 35.37 -12.96
C ALA A 167 1.18 36.14 -11.64
N LEU A 168 2.32 36.38 -10.99
CA LEU A 168 2.40 37.28 -9.85
C LEU A 168 2.46 38.74 -10.34
N LYS A 169 1.56 39.58 -9.86
CA LYS A 169 1.50 41.02 -10.21
C LYS A 169 2.31 41.86 -9.23
N GLN A 170 2.13 41.60 -7.96
CA GLN A 170 2.89 42.21 -6.88
C GLN A 170 3.45 41.11 -5.98
N THR A 171 4.70 41.22 -5.60
CA THR A 171 5.42 40.23 -4.81
C THR A 171 5.96 40.80 -3.53
N ASN A 172 6.21 39.96 -2.54
CA ASN A 172 6.95 40.28 -1.31
C ASN A 172 6.43 41.49 -0.52
N GLN A 173 5.11 41.74 -0.51
CA GLN A 173 4.57 42.81 0.32
C GLN A 173 4.60 42.35 1.78
N LEU A 174 5.65 42.73 2.52
CA LEU A 174 5.82 42.34 3.92
C LEU A 174 4.78 43.02 4.81
N LYS A 175 4.14 42.25 5.67
CA LYS A 175 3.17 42.67 6.69
C LYS A 175 3.59 42.15 8.06
N SER A 176 2.98 42.67 9.14
CA SER A 176 3.35 42.30 10.51
C SER A 176 3.21 40.79 10.81
N ASN A 177 2.31 40.11 10.11
CA ASN A 177 2.05 38.67 10.24
C ASN A 177 2.22 37.89 8.93
N GLY A 178 3.05 38.35 7.98
CA GLY A 178 3.33 37.56 6.78
C GLY A 178 3.61 38.36 5.53
N MET A 179 3.34 37.74 4.38
CA MET A 179 3.52 38.35 3.07
C MET A 179 2.23 38.30 2.26
N LEU A 180 1.96 39.40 1.54
CA LEU A 180 0.88 39.46 0.56
C LEU A 180 1.46 39.50 -0.86
N PHE A 181 0.87 38.67 -1.71
CA PHE A 181 1.11 38.62 -3.16
C PHE A 181 -0.21 38.88 -3.88
N THR A 182 -0.17 39.58 -5.01
CA THR A 182 -1.33 39.68 -5.90
C THR A 182 -1.11 38.84 -7.14
N VAL A 183 -2.16 38.10 -7.55
CA VAL A 183 -2.07 37.09 -8.62
C VAL A 183 -3.08 37.40 -9.72
N GLU A 184 -2.66 37.29 -10.99
CA GLU A 184 -3.53 37.47 -12.16
C GLU A 184 -4.23 36.19 -12.60
N GLY A 185 -4.69 35.39 -11.64
CA GLY A 185 -5.42 34.16 -11.85
C GLY A 185 -5.71 33.47 -10.52
N GLN A 186 -6.66 32.56 -10.50
CA GLN A 186 -6.87 31.70 -9.34
C GLN A 186 -5.90 30.52 -9.42
N ILE A 187 -5.30 30.14 -8.29
CA ILE A 187 -4.46 28.95 -8.20
C ILE A 187 -5.35 27.72 -8.41
N PRO A 188 -5.07 26.89 -9.42
CA PRO A 188 -5.91 25.73 -9.71
C PRO A 188 -5.84 24.72 -8.55
N TYR A 189 -6.98 24.15 -8.20
CA TYR A 189 -7.07 23.05 -7.27
C TYR A 189 -7.21 21.74 -8.03
N TYR A 190 -6.35 20.78 -7.72
CA TYR A 190 -6.43 19.42 -8.22
C TYR A 190 -6.67 18.46 -7.06
N PRO A 191 -7.74 17.63 -7.10
CA PRO A 191 -7.92 16.57 -6.10
C PRO A 191 -6.79 15.54 -6.22
N ASN A 192 -6.49 14.83 -5.12
CA ASN A 192 -5.64 13.65 -5.18
C ASN A 192 -6.45 12.41 -5.62
N VAL A 193 -5.75 11.29 -5.80
CA VAL A 193 -6.36 10.02 -6.25
C VAL A 193 -7.53 9.61 -5.35
N TYR A 194 -7.38 9.73 -4.03
CA TYR A 194 -8.47 9.40 -3.11
C TYR A 194 -9.63 10.38 -3.19
N GLU A 195 -9.35 11.69 -3.16
CA GLU A 195 -10.39 12.74 -3.22
C GLU A 195 -11.21 12.65 -4.49
N TYR A 196 -10.57 12.36 -5.62
CA TYR A 196 -11.24 12.24 -6.91
C TYR A 196 -12.27 11.10 -6.92
N THR A 197 -11.98 9.97 -6.27
CA THR A 197 -12.95 8.87 -6.20
C THR A 197 -14.26 9.28 -5.52
N GLY A 198 -14.24 10.27 -4.62
CA GLY A 198 -15.43 10.83 -3.96
C GLY A 198 -16.08 11.99 -4.70
N GLN A 199 -15.50 12.45 -5.80
CA GLN A 199 -16.04 13.54 -6.63
C GLN A 199 -16.70 13.03 -7.92
N ASP A 200 -16.28 11.87 -8.41
CA ASP A 200 -16.84 11.25 -9.62
C ASP A 200 -17.94 10.26 -9.23
N SER A 201 -19.18 10.56 -9.61
CA SER A 201 -20.36 9.73 -9.31
C SER A 201 -20.29 8.32 -9.91
N GLU A 202 -19.46 8.07 -10.91
CA GLU A 202 -19.23 6.72 -11.45
C GLU A 202 -18.30 5.88 -10.57
N LEU A 203 -17.60 6.51 -9.60
CA LEU A 203 -16.67 5.87 -8.67
C LEU A 203 -17.19 5.79 -7.23
N ASP A 204 -18.43 6.16 -6.97
CA ASP A 204 -19.06 6.15 -5.63
C ASP A 204 -18.85 4.83 -4.89
N SER A 205 -18.89 3.70 -5.58
CA SER A 205 -18.72 2.37 -4.97
C SER A 205 -17.33 2.18 -4.42
N VAL A 206 -16.31 2.64 -5.12
CA VAL A 206 -14.91 2.60 -4.68
C VAL A 206 -14.73 3.53 -3.49
N TYR A 207 -15.21 4.77 -3.59
CA TYR A 207 -15.14 5.75 -2.51
C TYR A 207 -15.84 5.27 -1.24
N ASN A 208 -17.08 4.78 -1.36
CA ASN A 208 -17.86 4.29 -0.23
C ASN A 208 -17.20 3.10 0.48
N PHE A 209 -16.50 2.26 -0.26
CA PHE A 209 -15.71 1.19 0.35
C PHE A 209 -14.51 1.76 1.12
N LEU A 210 -13.70 2.60 0.49
CA LEU A 210 -12.49 3.15 1.10
C LEU A 210 -12.83 4.06 2.29
N SER A 211 -13.80 4.96 2.13
CA SER A 211 -14.17 5.95 3.15
C SER A 211 -14.76 5.36 4.43
N LYS A 212 -15.29 4.13 4.37
CA LYS A 212 -15.79 3.40 5.54
C LYS A 212 -14.74 3.21 6.64
N TYR A 213 -13.47 3.25 6.28
CA TYR A 213 -12.32 3.05 7.18
C TYR A 213 -11.61 4.36 7.51
N ASN A 214 -12.19 5.50 7.19
CA ASN A 214 -11.61 6.81 7.48
C ASN A 214 -11.61 7.10 8.97
N GLU A 215 -10.48 7.55 9.46
CA GLU A 215 -10.28 8.11 10.78
C GLU A 215 -9.67 9.50 10.63
N TYR A 216 -10.16 10.47 11.39
CA TYR A 216 -9.66 11.84 11.36
C TYR A 216 -8.88 12.13 12.64
N VAL A 217 -7.62 12.52 12.49
CA VAL A 217 -6.71 12.82 13.60
C VAL A 217 -6.34 14.29 13.56
N PHE A 218 -6.53 15.00 14.68
CA PHE A 218 -6.15 16.41 14.78
C PHE A 218 -4.63 16.58 14.62
N ASP A 219 -4.21 17.55 13.77
CA ASP A 219 -2.83 17.92 13.53
C ASP A 219 -2.56 19.35 13.99
N ALA A 220 -1.92 19.49 15.14
CA ALA A 220 -1.56 20.78 15.70
C ALA A 220 -0.51 21.54 14.85
N SER A 221 0.32 20.84 14.09
CA SER A 221 1.39 21.45 13.30
C SER A 221 0.90 22.17 12.05
N GLN A 222 -0.24 21.71 11.51
CA GLN A 222 -0.91 22.31 10.36
C GLN A 222 -2.03 23.28 10.75
N SER A 223 -2.40 23.32 12.05
CA SER A 223 -3.46 24.15 12.58
C SER A 223 -2.94 25.55 12.94
N VAL A 224 -3.80 26.56 12.81
CA VAL A 224 -3.47 27.95 13.15
C VAL A 224 -3.87 28.22 14.61
N PRO A 225 -2.91 28.42 15.53
CA PRO A 225 -3.22 28.68 16.92
C PRO A 225 -3.84 30.08 17.11
N GLY A 226 -4.80 30.17 18.02
CA GLY A 226 -5.40 31.42 18.49
C GLY A 226 -5.07 31.66 19.96
N ASN A 227 -6.05 32.12 20.73
CA ASN A 227 -5.88 32.45 22.14
C ASN A 227 -5.76 31.21 23.03
N ILE A 228 -5.02 31.34 24.14
CA ILE A 228 -5.01 30.36 25.22
C ILE A 228 -6.12 30.73 26.22
N ILE A 229 -7.11 29.86 26.39
CA ILE A 229 -8.21 30.01 27.33
C ILE A 229 -8.18 28.82 28.29
N ASP A 230 -8.17 29.07 29.60
CA ASP A 230 -8.09 28.03 30.65
C ASP A 230 -6.92 27.04 30.44
N GLY A 231 -5.76 27.55 29.98
CA GLY A 231 -4.55 26.74 29.73
C GLY A 231 -4.62 25.85 28.50
N LYS A 232 -5.65 25.98 27.65
CA LYS A 232 -5.81 25.26 26.38
C LYS A 232 -5.71 26.19 25.20
N THR A 233 -4.98 25.79 24.17
CA THR A 233 -4.93 26.53 22.90
C THR A 233 -6.26 26.35 22.17
N HIS A 234 -6.92 27.47 21.84
CA HIS A 234 -8.02 27.51 20.91
C HIS A 234 -7.46 27.82 19.53
N TYR A 235 -7.84 27.05 18.53
CA TYR A 235 -7.33 27.20 17.17
C TYR A 235 -8.27 28.10 16.36
N LEU A 236 -7.69 29.01 15.58
CA LEU A 236 -8.42 29.83 14.60
C LEU A 236 -8.78 29.00 13.36
N ASP A 237 -7.89 28.07 13.00
CA ASP A 237 -8.14 27.03 12.02
C ASP A 237 -7.63 25.70 12.58
N SER A 238 -8.52 24.72 12.67
CA SER A 238 -8.21 23.37 13.17
C SER A 238 -8.12 22.43 11.99
N VAL A 239 -6.96 21.80 11.77
CA VAL A 239 -6.76 20.84 10.68
C VAL A 239 -6.82 19.43 11.23
N THR A 240 -7.60 18.57 10.57
CA THR A 240 -7.61 17.13 10.80
C THR A 240 -7.03 16.40 9.60
N VAL A 241 -6.13 15.45 9.88
CA VAL A 241 -5.51 14.61 8.85
C VAL A 241 -6.27 13.30 8.73
N LEU A 242 -6.59 12.94 7.50
CA LEU A 242 -7.20 11.66 7.19
C LEU A 242 -6.20 10.53 7.36
N ASN A 243 -6.49 9.65 8.30
CA ASN A 243 -5.85 8.35 8.47
C ASN A 243 -6.81 7.25 7.99
N ASN A 244 -6.35 6.38 7.12
CA ASN A 244 -7.12 5.23 6.69
C ASN A 244 -6.21 3.99 6.73
N PRO A 245 -6.51 3.00 7.60
CA PRO A 245 -5.66 1.83 7.77
C PRO A 245 -5.48 1.00 6.50
N LEU A 246 -6.41 1.03 5.53
CA LEU A 246 -6.24 0.34 4.26
C LEU A 246 -5.09 0.91 3.44
N PHE A 247 -4.80 2.21 3.57
CA PHE A 247 -3.75 2.86 2.78
C PHE A 247 -2.34 2.37 3.13
N SER A 248 -2.14 1.85 4.33
CA SER A 248 -0.87 1.18 4.68
C SER A 248 -0.61 -0.08 3.86
N THR A 249 -1.67 -0.70 3.32
CA THR A 249 -1.60 -1.91 2.51
C THR A 249 -1.59 -1.58 1.01
N ILE A 250 -2.46 -0.68 0.55
CA ILE A 250 -2.66 -0.42 -0.88
C ILE A 250 -1.90 0.79 -1.40
N GLY A 251 -1.27 1.58 -0.53
CA GLY A 251 -0.59 2.84 -0.86
C GLY A 251 -1.36 4.06 -0.35
N PHE A 252 -0.61 5.09 0.06
CA PHE A 252 -1.16 6.33 0.64
C PHE A 252 -1.67 7.28 -0.46
N ILE A 253 -2.71 6.84 -1.17
CA ILE A 253 -3.29 7.54 -2.33
C ILE A 253 -3.94 8.90 -1.98
N ASN A 254 -4.03 9.23 -0.69
CA ASN A 254 -4.48 10.53 -0.17
C ASN A 254 -3.33 11.51 0.14
N ARG A 255 -2.07 11.11 -0.04
CA ARG A 255 -0.90 11.95 0.26
C ARG A 255 -0.35 12.62 -0.98
N GLU A 256 0.06 13.88 -0.82
CA GLU A 256 0.64 14.67 -1.90
C GLU A 256 2.15 14.40 -2.12
N ASP A 257 2.82 13.79 -1.13
CA ASP A 257 4.26 13.46 -1.19
C ASP A 257 4.58 12.16 -1.96
N SER A 258 3.57 11.55 -2.55
CA SER A 258 3.69 10.26 -3.24
C SER A 258 2.87 10.27 -4.53
N ALA A 259 3.38 9.67 -5.59
CA ALA A 259 2.69 9.58 -6.88
C ALA A 259 2.12 8.17 -7.10
N TYR A 260 0.84 8.10 -7.49
CA TYR A 260 0.12 6.86 -7.71
C TYR A 260 -0.66 6.86 -9.02
N TRP A 261 -0.84 5.66 -9.56
CA TRP A 261 -1.85 5.37 -10.55
C TRP A 261 -2.86 4.40 -10.00
N MET A 262 -4.12 4.68 -10.22
CA MET A 262 -5.21 3.80 -9.80
C MET A 262 -6.05 3.41 -11.00
N LEU A 263 -6.17 2.11 -11.28
CA LEU A 263 -7.21 1.58 -12.15
C LEU A 263 -8.48 1.42 -11.32
N ALA A 264 -9.41 2.35 -11.49
CA ALA A 264 -10.65 2.39 -10.72
C ALA A 264 -11.81 1.80 -11.53
N PRO A 265 -12.46 0.71 -11.07
CA PRO A 265 -13.65 0.19 -11.71
C PRO A 265 -14.82 1.14 -11.51
N THR A 266 -15.61 1.38 -12.56
CA THR A 266 -16.88 2.09 -12.43
C THR A 266 -17.86 1.33 -11.54
N ASN A 267 -18.93 2.00 -11.07
CA ASN A 267 -19.95 1.37 -10.22
C ASN A 267 -20.54 0.08 -10.83
N SER A 268 -20.71 0.03 -12.16
CA SER A 268 -21.23 -1.17 -12.81
C SER A 268 -20.22 -2.33 -12.77
N GLU A 269 -18.96 -2.06 -13.04
CA GLU A 269 -17.87 -3.04 -12.96
C GLU A 269 -17.64 -3.49 -11.51
N TRP A 270 -17.65 -2.56 -10.56
CA TRP A 270 -17.59 -2.87 -9.15
C TRP A 270 -18.68 -3.86 -8.73
N ASN A 271 -19.94 -3.59 -9.10
CA ASN A 271 -21.06 -4.45 -8.76
C ASN A 271 -20.97 -5.83 -9.43
N ARG A 272 -20.48 -5.90 -10.65
CA ARG A 272 -20.25 -7.15 -11.36
C ARG A 272 -19.17 -8.00 -10.67
N LEU A 273 -18.02 -7.38 -10.39
CA LEU A 273 -16.85 -8.07 -9.85
C LEU A 273 -17.05 -8.46 -8.38
N THR A 274 -17.68 -7.62 -7.57
CA THR A 274 -17.93 -7.95 -6.17
C THR A 274 -18.88 -9.15 -6.01
N LYS A 275 -19.88 -9.31 -6.89
CA LYS A 275 -20.71 -10.52 -6.93
C LYS A 275 -19.90 -11.79 -7.20
N GLU A 276 -18.91 -11.69 -8.10
CA GLU A 276 -18.02 -12.82 -8.38
C GLU A 276 -17.10 -13.08 -7.19
N TYR A 277 -16.44 -12.02 -6.68
CA TYR A 277 -15.40 -12.15 -5.66
C TYR A 277 -15.94 -12.54 -4.29
N ASP A 278 -17.16 -12.14 -3.93
CA ASP A 278 -17.82 -12.58 -2.70
C ASP A 278 -17.90 -14.13 -2.60
N ASN A 279 -18.00 -14.82 -3.73
CA ASN A 279 -18.01 -16.29 -3.76
C ASN A 279 -16.66 -16.92 -3.39
N TYR A 280 -15.57 -16.19 -3.52
CA TYR A 280 -14.23 -16.70 -3.18
C TYR A 280 -13.87 -16.48 -1.71
N PHE A 281 -14.64 -15.67 -0.97
CA PHE A 281 -14.39 -15.32 0.42
C PHE A 281 -15.54 -15.74 1.35
N ILE A 282 -16.16 -16.89 1.11
CA ILE A 282 -17.20 -17.44 1.98
C ILE A 282 -16.55 -18.13 3.18
N TYR A 283 -16.72 -17.57 4.37
CA TYR A 283 -16.23 -18.15 5.63
C TYR A 283 -17.28 -19.02 6.29
N ASP A 284 -16.84 -20.04 7.02
CA ASP A 284 -17.72 -20.90 7.80
C ASP A 284 -18.25 -20.21 9.07
N LYS A 285 -19.25 -20.81 9.71
CA LYS A 285 -19.91 -20.24 10.91
C LYS A 285 -19.03 -20.21 12.16
N SER A 286 -17.87 -20.85 12.19
CA SER A 286 -16.95 -20.77 13.32
C SER A 286 -16.16 -19.45 13.34
N VAL A 287 -16.10 -18.75 12.20
CA VAL A 287 -15.46 -17.42 12.08
C VAL A 287 -16.43 -16.35 12.56
N SER A 288 -16.13 -15.71 13.68
CA SER A 288 -17.05 -14.81 14.41
C SER A 288 -17.47 -13.56 13.60
N ASN A 289 -16.56 -13.01 12.77
CA ASN A 289 -16.78 -11.80 11.97
C ASN A 289 -16.81 -12.09 10.45
N ARG A 290 -17.25 -13.29 10.07
CA ARG A 290 -17.18 -13.83 8.69
C ARG A 290 -17.78 -12.88 7.63
N ASP A 291 -18.93 -12.26 7.91
CA ASP A 291 -19.62 -11.41 6.93
C ASP A 291 -18.83 -10.11 6.69
N SER A 292 -18.22 -9.54 7.75
CA SER A 292 -17.31 -8.41 7.63
C SER A 292 -16.01 -8.79 6.91
N MET A 293 -15.47 -9.98 7.19
CA MET A 293 -14.26 -10.47 6.52
C MET A 293 -14.51 -10.73 5.04
N GLN A 294 -15.64 -11.35 4.69
CA GLN A 294 -16.05 -11.55 3.29
C GLN A 294 -16.14 -10.21 2.56
N TYR A 295 -16.87 -9.27 3.15
CA TYR A 295 -17.05 -7.93 2.58
C TYR A 295 -15.70 -7.22 2.37
N THR A 296 -14.84 -7.19 3.38
CA THR A 296 -13.56 -6.48 3.31
C THR A 296 -12.59 -7.15 2.35
N ASN A 297 -12.39 -8.48 2.47
CA ASN A 297 -11.39 -9.20 1.68
C ASN A 297 -11.74 -9.24 0.19
N SER A 298 -13.02 -9.40 -0.17
CA SER A 298 -13.44 -9.40 -1.58
C SER A 298 -13.25 -8.04 -2.25
N ARG A 299 -13.50 -6.92 -1.53
CA ARG A 299 -13.31 -5.56 -2.05
C ARG A 299 -11.83 -5.18 -2.07
N MET A 300 -11.06 -5.58 -1.05
CA MET A 300 -9.60 -5.40 -1.05
C MET A 300 -8.94 -6.18 -2.20
N ALA A 301 -9.43 -7.37 -2.52
CA ALA A 301 -8.97 -8.15 -3.66
C ALA A 301 -9.21 -7.43 -5.01
N LEU A 302 -10.26 -6.60 -5.08
CA LEU A 302 -10.56 -5.80 -6.27
C LEU A 302 -9.69 -4.53 -6.34
N VAL A 303 -9.56 -3.80 -5.23
CA VAL A 303 -8.85 -2.51 -5.21
C VAL A 303 -7.34 -2.70 -5.18
N GLY A 304 -6.86 -3.65 -4.36
CA GLY A 304 -5.44 -3.76 -4.01
C GLY A 304 -4.52 -4.00 -5.20
N GLY A 305 -4.96 -4.78 -6.20
CA GLY A 305 -4.16 -5.05 -7.40
C GLY A 305 -4.13 -3.90 -8.41
N GLY A 306 -5.02 -2.90 -8.27
CA GLY A 306 -5.23 -1.81 -9.22
C GLY A 306 -4.56 -0.48 -8.84
N ILE A 307 -3.67 -0.46 -7.83
CA ILE A 307 -2.92 0.74 -7.43
C ILE A 307 -1.43 0.50 -7.71
N PHE A 308 -0.80 1.45 -8.40
CA PHE A 308 0.56 1.33 -8.91
C PHE A 308 1.40 2.50 -8.43
N ASN A 309 2.67 2.23 -8.11
CA ASN A 309 3.68 3.26 -7.89
C ASN A 309 4.17 3.78 -9.24
N VAL A 310 4.27 5.10 -9.36
CA VAL A 310 4.89 5.75 -10.50
C VAL A 310 6.16 6.44 -10.03
N ASN A 311 7.29 6.07 -10.62
CA ASN A 311 8.52 6.84 -10.47
C ASN A 311 8.46 8.04 -11.42
N ASP A 312 8.57 9.25 -10.90
CA ASP A 312 8.44 10.53 -11.60
C ASP A 312 9.34 10.70 -12.83
N ASN A 313 10.36 9.87 -13.00
CA ASN A 313 11.33 9.97 -14.08
C ASN A 313 11.00 9.16 -15.33
N GLN A 314 9.90 8.44 -15.34
CA GLN A 314 9.46 7.66 -16.49
C GLN A 314 8.06 8.10 -16.86
N GLY A 315 7.95 8.97 -17.85
CA GLY A 315 6.65 9.29 -18.42
C GLY A 315 5.92 7.98 -18.74
N ILE A 316 4.69 7.85 -18.31
CA ILE A 316 3.89 6.62 -18.36
C ILE A 316 3.80 6.00 -19.74
N LEU A 317 3.87 6.80 -20.80
CA LEU A 317 3.84 6.33 -22.19
C LEU A 317 5.07 5.48 -22.60
N GLY A 318 6.10 5.40 -21.75
CA GLY A 318 7.28 4.57 -21.97
C GLY A 318 7.42 3.40 -20.98
N ILE A 319 6.41 3.11 -20.15
CA ILE A 319 6.48 2.03 -19.19
C ILE A 319 6.08 0.71 -19.85
N ASP A 320 7.04 -0.21 -19.97
CA ASP A 320 6.77 -1.57 -20.45
C ASP A 320 6.08 -2.45 -19.40
N THR A 321 6.24 -2.14 -18.10
CA THR A 321 5.72 -2.96 -17.00
C THR A 321 5.32 -2.08 -15.82
N LEU A 322 4.08 -2.23 -15.34
CA LEU A 322 3.61 -1.63 -14.10
C LEU A 322 3.74 -2.61 -12.93
N TYR A 323 4.04 -2.05 -11.76
CA TYR A 323 4.10 -2.78 -10.50
C TYR A 323 3.01 -2.26 -9.57
N SER A 324 2.12 -3.16 -9.11
CA SER A 324 1.16 -2.81 -8.05
C SER A 324 1.91 -2.47 -6.75
N THR A 325 1.34 -1.59 -5.93
CA THR A 325 1.84 -1.29 -4.58
C THR A 325 1.89 -2.54 -3.69
N LEU A 326 1.04 -3.54 -3.95
CA LEU A 326 1.06 -4.84 -3.29
C LEU A 326 2.14 -5.77 -3.83
N ALA A 327 2.61 -5.55 -5.06
CA ALA A 327 3.75 -6.28 -5.60
C ALA A 327 5.02 -5.74 -4.97
N SER A 328 5.51 -6.39 -3.94
CA SER A 328 6.88 -6.14 -3.51
C SER A 328 7.83 -6.59 -4.62
N PRO A 329 8.63 -5.71 -5.25
CA PRO A 329 9.69 -6.11 -6.19
C PRO A 329 10.82 -6.85 -5.48
N ARG A 330 10.71 -7.04 -4.18
CA ARG A 330 11.60 -7.91 -3.45
C ARG A 330 11.28 -9.33 -3.85
N SER A 331 12.11 -9.89 -4.71
CA SER A 331 12.42 -11.31 -4.64
C SER A 331 12.96 -11.56 -3.21
N LEU A 332 12.09 -11.56 -2.22
CA LEU A 332 12.35 -12.23 -0.99
C LEU A 332 12.41 -13.71 -1.37
N LYS A 333 13.55 -14.13 -1.82
CA LYS A 333 14.02 -15.48 -1.56
C LYS A 333 14.14 -15.57 -0.04
N SER A 334 13.00 -15.63 0.63
CA SER A 334 12.94 -16.27 1.91
C SER A 334 13.46 -17.68 1.65
N TYR A 335 14.37 -18.15 2.45
CA TYR A 335 14.92 -19.51 2.35
C TYR A 335 13.86 -20.62 2.40
N ILE A 336 12.60 -20.28 2.54
CA ILE A 336 11.52 -21.20 2.87
C ILE A 336 10.30 -21.04 1.95
N ASP A 337 10.03 -19.84 1.38
CA ASP A 337 8.89 -19.60 0.49
C ASP A 337 9.36 -18.92 -0.80
N ILE A 338 9.32 -19.64 -1.90
CA ILE A 338 9.31 -19.02 -3.22
C ILE A 338 7.84 -18.67 -3.48
N ILE A 339 7.38 -17.57 -2.94
CA ILE A 339 6.23 -16.90 -3.48
C ILE A 339 6.73 -16.19 -4.73
N ASP A 340 6.19 -16.57 -5.87
CA ASP A 340 6.47 -15.92 -7.13
C ASP A 340 5.73 -14.57 -7.13
N TYR A 341 6.41 -13.49 -6.69
CA TYR A 341 5.84 -12.14 -6.53
C TYR A 341 5.59 -11.41 -7.87
N ASN A 342 5.74 -12.08 -9.01
CA ASN A 342 5.46 -11.51 -10.32
C ASN A 342 3.96 -11.31 -10.62
N TYR A 343 3.07 -11.67 -9.71
CA TYR A 343 1.63 -11.65 -9.93
C TYR A 343 1.03 -10.26 -10.07
N TYR A 344 1.60 -9.27 -9.39
CA TYR A 344 1.14 -7.89 -9.42
C TYR A 344 1.90 -7.03 -10.42
N THR A 345 2.50 -7.64 -11.42
CA THR A 345 3.16 -6.96 -12.52
C THR A 345 2.31 -7.06 -13.78
N TYR A 346 2.22 -5.96 -14.51
CA TYR A 346 1.41 -5.87 -15.72
C TYR A 346 2.28 -5.35 -16.85
N ALA A 347 2.61 -6.22 -17.78
CA ALA A 347 3.38 -5.87 -18.97
C ALA A 347 2.48 -5.14 -19.99
N ASN A 348 3.06 -4.17 -20.69
CA ASN A 348 2.41 -3.43 -21.77
C ASN A 348 0.99 -2.92 -21.43
N PRO A 349 0.82 -2.15 -20.34
CA PRO A 349 -0.50 -1.78 -19.84
C PRO A 349 -1.36 -1.00 -20.86
N PHE A 350 -0.74 -0.27 -21.79
CA PHE A 350 -1.40 0.55 -22.83
C PHE A 350 -1.59 -0.19 -24.17
N ALA A 351 -1.00 -1.36 -24.34
CA ALA A 351 -1.14 -2.13 -25.57
C ALA A 351 -2.56 -2.71 -25.72
N ALA A 352 -2.87 -3.20 -26.90
CA ALA A 352 -4.09 -3.96 -27.13
C ALA A 352 -4.16 -5.17 -26.18
N GLY A 353 -5.25 -5.32 -25.44
CA GLY A 353 -5.42 -6.30 -24.37
C GLY A 353 -4.79 -5.90 -23.03
N GLY A 354 -4.07 -4.78 -22.95
CA GLY A 354 -3.49 -4.27 -21.70
C GLY A 354 -4.54 -3.73 -20.72
N ILE A 355 -4.14 -3.60 -19.45
CA ILE A 355 -5.07 -3.24 -18.37
C ILE A 355 -5.61 -1.80 -18.49
N PHE A 356 -4.92 -0.91 -19.22
CA PHE A 356 -5.35 0.47 -19.46
C PHE A 356 -6.00 0.70 -20.81
N GLU A 357 -6.15 -0.33 -21.66
CA GLU A 357 -6.86 -0.17 -22.92
C GLU A 357 -8.34 0.18 -22.68
N GLY A 358 -8.80 1.25 -23.34
CA GLY A 358 -10.18 1.72 -23.24
C GLY A 358 -10.54 2.39 -21.93
N THR A 359 -9.56 2.70 -21.08
CA THR A 359 -9.80 3.47 -19.85
C THR A 359 -9.70 4.97 -20.12
N GLU A 360 -10.46 5.76 -19.35
CA GLU A 360 -10.35 7.21 -19.30
C GLU A 360 -9.23 7.62 -18.34
N ASP A 361 -8.37 8.56 -18.76
CA ASP A 361 -7.25 9.07 -17.97
C ASP A 361 -7.59 10.41 -17.32
N ILE A 362 -7.47 10.47 -16.01
CA ILE A 362 -7.71 11.68 -15.22
C ILE A 362 -6.42 12.01 -14.46
N GLU A 363 -5.82 13.15 -14.80
CA GLU A 363 -4.64 13.69 -14.12
C GLU A 363 -5.04 14.41 -12.84
N LEU A 364 -4.30 14.16 -11.75
CA LEU A 364 -4.62 14.59 -10.39
C LEU A 364 -3.36 15.16 -9.70
N SER A 365 -3.50 15.74 -8.49
CA SER A 365 -2.36 16.36 -7.80
C SER A 365 -1.24 15.36 -7.43
N ASN A 366 -1.58 14.12 -7.14
CA ASN A 366 -0.64 13.07 -6.76
C ASN A 366 -0.66 11.85 -7.70
N GLY A 367 -1.01 12.04 -8.97
CA GLY A 367 -0.96 11.00 -9.98
C GLY A 367 -2.17 10.91 -10.88
N HIS A 368 -2.65 9.70 -11.19
CA HIS A 368 -3.72 9.50 -12.16
C HIS A 368 -4.74 8.48 -11.69
N VAL A 369 -5.99 8.69 -12.04
CA VAL A 369 -7.04 7.66 -12.04
C VAL A 369 -7.30 7.24 -13.48
N ARG A 370 -7.23 5.93 -13.73
CA ARG A 370 -7.67 5.28 -14.96
C ARG A 370 -9.05 4.66 -14.70
N LYS A 371 -10.10 5.32 -15.19
CA LYS A 371 -11.48 4.86 -14.98
C LYS A 371 -11.82 3.71 -15.94
N ALA A 372 -12.17 2.55 -15.41
CA ALA A 372 -12.39 1.33 -16.17
C ALA A 372 -13.88 0.96 -16.26
N HIS A 373 -14.44 1.04 -17.46
CA HIS A 373 -15.74 0.48 -17.84
C HIS A 373 -15.65 -1.02 -18.17
N ASP A 374 -14.44 -1.52 -18.41
CA ASP A 374 -14.07 -2.92 -18.59
C ASP A 374 -12.79 -3.17 -17.76
N TYR A 375 -12.97 -3.73 -16.55
CA TYR A 375 -11.87 -3.96 -15.62
C TYR A 375 -11.13 -5.25 -15.96
N ARG A 376 -9.92 -5.14 -16.48
CA ARG A 376 -9.15 -6.24 -17.08
C ARG A 376 -8.12 -6.91 -16.17
N ILE A 377 -8.01 -6.50 -14.93
CA ILE A 377 -7.12 -7.21 -13.99
C ILE A 377 -7.76 -8.56 -13.63
N SER A 378 -7.05 -9.63 -13.97
CA SER A 378 -7.49 -10.99 -13.68
C SER A 378 -7.29 -11.34 -12.20
N LYS A 379 -8.23 -12.08 -11.61
CA LYS A 379 -8.07 -12.66 -10.27
C LYS A 379 -6.81 -13.54 -10.13
N TYR A 380 -6.35 -14.15 -11.21
CA TYR A 380 -5.13 -14.97 -11.24
C TYR A 380 -3.84 -14.12 -11.26
N GLN A 381 -3.95 -12.82 -11.50
CA GLN A 381 -2.85 -11.87 -11.40
C GLN A 381 -2.81 -11.18 -10.03
N THR A 382 -3.84 -11.34 -9.21
CA THR A 382 -3.96 -10.70 -7.91
C THR A 382 -4.11 -11.72 -6.77
N PHE A 383 -5.30 -12.01 -6.30
CA PHE A 383 -5.54 -12.77 -5.08
C PHE A 383 -5.63 -14.29 -5.27
N ALA A 384 -5.93 -14.78 -6.48
CA ALA A 384 -6.04 -16.20 -6.79
C ALA A 384 -4.70 -16.75 -7.28
N GLN A 385 -3.71 -16.82 -6.39
CA GLN A 385 -2.33 -17.16 -6.73
C GLN A 385 -1.99 -18.61 -6.43
N SER A 386 -0.94 -19.09 -7.11
CA SER A 386 -0.30 -20.36 -6.75
C SER A 386 0.51 -20.18 -5.47
N SER A 387 0.46 -21.16 -4.58
CA SER A 387 1.27 -21.19 -3.37
C SER A 387 2.05 -22.49 -3.26
N PHE A 388 3.17 -22.44 -2.55
CA PHE A 388 3.95 -23.61 -2.17
C PHE A 388 4.02 -23.69 -0.64
N VAL A 389 3.58 -24.78 -0.06
CA VAL A 389 3.65 -25.07 1.36
C VAL A 389 4.79 -26.05 1.59
N SER A 390 5.86 -25.61 2.24
CA SER A 390 7.03 -26.47 2.52
C SER A 390 6.72 -27.48 3.61
N ALA A 391 6.99 -28.74 3.36
CA ALA A 391 6.88 -29.82 4.36
C ALA A 391 7.91 -29.72 5.48
N ALA A 392 9.00 -28.97 5.25
CA ALA A 392 10.05 -28.74 6.24
C ALA A 392 9.67 -27.67 7.29
N MET A 393 8.64 -26.87 7.03
CA MET A 393 8.19 -25.84 7.97
C MET A 393 7.30 -26.45 9.06
N THR A 394 7.77 -26.44 10.29
CA THR A 394 7.07 -27.03 11.45
C THR A 394 5.70 -26.42 11.69
N GLN A 395 5.52 -25.13 11.39
CA GLN A 395 4.23 -24.43 11.52
C GLN A 395 3.13 -25.03 10.61
N TYR A 396 3.51 -25.66 9.51
CA TYR A 396 2.56 -26.33 8.62
C TYR A 396 2.41 -27.83 8.90
N GLN A 397 3.20 -28.40 9.79
CA GLN A 397 3.01 -29.76 10.28
C GLN A 397 1.94 -29.74 11.37
N ASP A 398 0.97 -30.67 11.31
CA ASP A 398 -0.15 -30.73 12.25
C ASP A 398 -0.08 -32.00 13.11
N THR A 399 -0.16 -33.16 12.48
CA THR A 399 -0.21 -34.45 13.17
C THR A 399 0.73 -35.45 12.52
N ILE A 400 1.57 -36.08 13.31
CA ILE A 400 2.52 -37.13 12.90
C ILE A 400 2.11 -38.40 13.62
N LEU A 401 1.86 -39.50 12.86
CA LEU A 401 1.46 -40.79 13.42
C LEU A 401 2.24 -41.91 12.75
N ASN A 402 2.65 -42.91 13.52
CA ASN A 402 3.41 -44.07 13.07
C ASN A 402 4.72 -43.71 12.35
N ALA A 403 5.27 -42.58 12.66
CA ALA A 403 6.50 -42.04 12.11
C ALA A 403 7.34 -41.42 13.23
N GLU A 404 8.64 -41.26 12.97
CA GLU A 404 9.52 -40.51 13.85
C GLU A 404 9.01 -39.06 14.01
N ASP A 405 8.96 -38.56 15.26
CA ASP A 405 8.55 -37.23 15.61
C ASP A 405 9.60 -36.59 16.54
N PRO A 406 10.19 -35.43 16.18
CA PRO A 406 9.89 -34.62 15.00
C PRO A 406 10.41 -35.23 13.70
N LEU A 407 9.83 -34.78 12.54
CA LEU A 407 10.29 -35.21 11.24
C LEU A 407 11.76 -34.85 11.00
N THR A 408 12.51 -35.76 10.41
CA THR A 408 13.89 -35.49 10.00
C THR A 408 13.92 -34.53 8.80
N LEU A 409 14.64 -33.41 8.93
CA LEU A 409 14.86 -32.48 7.82
C LEU A 409 16.16 -32.80 7.11
N ARG A 410 16.13 -32.86 5.77
CA ARG A 410 17.26 -33.11 4.90
C ARG A 410 17.50 -31.94 3.96
N THR A 411 18.77 -31.65 3.68
CA THR A 411 19.19 -30.58 2.77
C THR A 411 19.90 -31.16 1.56
N VAL A 412 19.50 -30.71 0.37
CA VAL A 412 20.21 -31.03 -0.87
C VAL A 412 21.42 -30.10 -1.00
N VAL A 413 22.61 -30.66 -0.99
CA VAL A 413 23.87 -29.91 -1.07
C VAL A 413 24.15 -29.42 -2.49
N SER A 414 24.92 -28.36 -2.65
CA SER A 414 25.18 -27.71 -3.95
C SER A 414 25.90 -28.61 -4.98
N THR A 415 26.58 -29.65 -4.52
CA THR A 415 27.25 -30.64 -5.40
C THR A 415 26.31 -31.73 -5.92
N ASN A 416 25.07 -31.81 -5.37
CA ASN A 416 24.11 -32.83 -5.79
C ASN A 416 23.37 -32.38 -7.06
N PRO A 417 23.12 -33.26 -8.05
CA PRO A 417 22.39 -32.93 -9.29
C PRO A 417 20.96 -32.44 -9.08
N PHE A 418 20.37 -32.66 -7.90
CA PHE A 418 19.04 -32.20 -7.54
C PHE A 418 19.02 -30.82 -6.86
N TYR A 419 20.19 -30.21 -6.62
CA TYR A 419 20.28 -28.85 -6.09
C TYR A 419 19.52 -27.88 -6.99
N ASN A 420 18.74 -27.00 -6.38
CA ASN A 420 17.82 -26.06 -7.05
C ASN A 420 16.67 -26.70 -7.86
N LYS A 421 16.45 -28.03 -7.74
CA LYS A 421 15.27 -28.67 -8.33
C LYS A 421 14.09 -28.78 -7.37
N ILE A 422 14.31 -28.48 -6.09
CA ILE A 422 13.27 -28.39 -5.06
C ILE A 422 13.35 -27.03 -4.37
N ASN A 423 12.22 -26.55 -3.90
CA ASN A 423 12.15 -25.28 -3.19
C ASN A 423 13.02 -25.30 -1.94
N SER A 424 13.84 -24.26 -1.75
CA SER A 424 14.76 -24.10 -0.62
C SER A 424 15.82 -25.21 -0.43
N ASN A 425 15.87 -26.22 -1.31
CA ASN A 425 16.75 -27.38 -1.19
C ASN A 425 16.59 -28.16 0.14
N VAL A 426 15.46 -28.03 0.83
CA VAL A 426 15.14 -28.71 2.08
C VAL A 426 13.85 -29.50 1.91
N PHE A 427 13.80 -30.70 2.50
CA PHE A 427 12.61 -31.54 2.53
C PHE A 427 12.48 -32.28 3.86
N ALA A 428 11.27 -32.73 4.15
CA ALA A 428 10.99 -33.58 5.30
C ALA A 428 11.10 -35.05 4.90
N GLU A 429 11.87 -35.82 5.64
CA GLU A 429 11.94 -37.28 5.54
C GLU A 429 11.05 -37.88 6.62
N ILE A 430 10.05 -38.64 6.21
CA ILE A 430 9.03 -39.26 7.03
C ILE A 430 9.39 -40.75 7.15
N VAL A 431 10.08 -41.10 8.23
CA VAL A 431 10.54 -42.47 8.51
C VAL A 431 9.50 -43.18 9.35
N PRO A 432 9.07 -44.42 9.01
CA PRO A 432 8.17 -45.17 9.87
C PRO A 432 8.83 -45.50 11.21
N GLU A 433 8.10 -45.40 12.32
CA GLU A 433 8.61 -45.73 13.66
C GLU A 433 9.08 -47.18 13.82
N ASN A 434 8.57 -48.08 12.98
CA ASN A 434 9.04 -49.44 12.83
C ASN A 434 8.68 -49.98 11.45
N SER A 435 9.30 -51.12 11.06
CA SER A 435 9.17 -51.71 9.73
C SER A 435 7.76 -52.24 9.39
N GLY A 436 6.88 -52.40 10.39
CA GLY A 436 5.53 -52.94 10.23
C GLY A 436 4.43 -51.92 9.96
N VAL A 437 4.71 -50.63 10.16
CA VAL A 437 3.67 -49.57 10.13
C VAL A 437 3.78 -48.65 8.93
N ASN A 438 2.66 -48.12 8.53
CA ASN A 438 2.57 -47.09 7.51
C ASN A 438 2.53 -45.68 8.15
N PRO A 439 3.56 -44.85 7.97
CA PRO A 439 3.58 -43.52 8.51
C PRO A 439 2.52 -42.64 7.84
N GLN A 440 2.01 -41.67 8.61
CA GLN A 440 1.10 -40.64 8.11
C GLN A 440 1.43 -39.29 8.72
N VAL A 441 1.38 -38.25 7.90
CA VAL A 441 1.61 -36.87 8.33
C VAL A 441 0.50 -35.98 7.76
N THR A 442 -0.01 -35.10 8.59
CA THR A 442 -0.99 -34.10 8.21
C THR A 442 -0.32 -32.74 8.14
N PHE A 443 -0.56 -32.02 7.05
CA PHE A 443 -0.05 -30.68 6.80
C PHE A 443 -1.18 -29.66 6.72
N LYS A 444 -0.92 -28.43 7.18
CA LYS A 444 -1.82 -27.28 7.08
C LYS A 444 -1.62 -26.57 5.76
N LEU A 445 -2.69 -26.34 5.02
CA LEU A 445 -2.70 -25.56 3.80
C LEU A 445 -3.40 -24.22 4.08
N PRO A 446 -2.65 -23.09 4.16
CA PRO A 446 -3.20 -21.80 4.51
C PRO A 446 -3.85 -21.09 3.31
N ASN A 447 -4.68 -20.07 3.58
CA ASN A 447 -5.13 -19.06 2.63
C ASN A 447 -5.86 -19.59 1.39
N LEU A 448 -6.64 -20.66 1.52
CA LEU A 448 -7.44 -21.19 0.43
C LEU A 448 -8.78 -20.45 0.31
N LEU A 449 -9.17 -20.20 -0.94
CA LEU A 449 -10.42 -19.50 -1.28
C LEU A 449 -11.55 -20.48 -1.48
N SER A 450 -12.78 -20.07 -1.13
CA SER A 450 -13.97 -20.85 -1.41
C SER A 450 -14.29 -20.87 -2.91
N ASN A 451 -14.89 -21.94 -3.38
CA ASN A 451 -15.36 -22.12 -4.77
C ASN A 451 -14.29 -21.91 -5.87
N MET A 452 -13.05 -21.64 -5.52
CA MET A 452 -11.93 -21.67 -6.43
C MET A 452 -11.53 -23.11 -6.70
N GLY A 453 -11.39 -23.48 -7.97
CA GLY A 453 -10.83 -24.78 -8.33
C GLY A 453 -9.32 -24.77 -8.09
N TYR A 454 -8.80 -25.82 -7.45
CA TYR A 454 -7.36 -25.96 -7.21
C TYR A 454 -6.84 -27.27 -7.77
N ASP A 455 -5.64 -27.21 -8.39
CA ASP A 455 -4.80 -28.34 -8.65
C ASP A 455 -3.79 -28.46 -7.51
N ILE A 456 -3.82 -29.57 -6.78
CA ILE A 456 -3.02 -29.82 -5.59
C ILE A 456 -1.99 -30.89 -5.91
N TYR A 457 -0.70 -30.55 -5.76
CA TYR A 457 0.42 -31.45 -6.00
C TYR A 457 1.21 -31.67 -4.71
N ALA A 458 1.67 -32.90 -4.51
CA ALA A 458 2.73 -33.22 -3.55
C ALA A 458 4.05 -33.42 -4.28
N VAL A 459 5.12 -32.76 -3.80
CA VAL A 459 6.45 -32.83 -4.39
C VAL A 459 7.28 -33.83 -3.59
N PHE A 460 7.56 -34.97 -4.19
CA PHE A 460 8.38 -36.01 -3.61
C PHE A 460 9.83 -35.88 -4.09
N VAL A 461 10.77 -36.24 -3.21
CA VAL A 461 12.20 -36.13 -3.42
C VAL A 461 12.82 -37.53 -3.40
N PRO A 462 13.64 -37.90 -4.40
CA PRO A 462 14.27 -39.21 -4.43
C PRO A 462 15.36 -39.34 -3.35
N ALA A 463 15.64 -40.56 -2.92
CA ALA A 463 16.69 -40.83 -1.93
C ALA A 463 18.06 -40.26 -2.34
N ILE A 464 18.41 -40.37 -3.62
CA ILE A 464 19.68 -39.89 -4.19
C ILE A 464 19.84 -38.36 -4.15
N ALA A 465 18.80 -37.59 -3.86
CA ALA A 465 18.91 -36.15 -3.67
C ALA A 465 19.61 -35.79 -2.35
N TYR A 466 19.65 -36.69 -1.41
CA TYR A 466 20.36 -36.53 -0.14
C TYR A 466 21.57 -37.45 -0.02
N ASP A 467 21.38 -38.75 -0.34
CA ASP A 467 22.42 -39.76 -0.29
C ASP A 467 22.68 -40.31 -1.70
N THR A 468 23.76 -39.86 -2.32
CA THR A 468 24.15 -40.30 -3.67
C THR A 468 24.50 -41.79 -3.74
N TYR A 469 24.73 -42.41 -2.60
CA TYR A 469 25.03 -43.84 -2.45
C TYR A 469 23.84 -44.66 -1.94
N ALA A 470 22.62 -44.07 -1.97
CA ALA A 470 21.41 -44.75 -1.56
C ALA A 470 21.26 -46.12 -2.22
N THR A 471 20.97 -47.13 -1.39
CA THR A 471 20.77 -48.53 -1.84
C THR A 471 19.51 -48.66 -2.70
N ASP A 472 19.41 -49.74 -3.47
CA ASP A 472 18.20 -50.02 -4.29
C ASP A 472 16.92 -50.04 -3.45
N GLU A 473 16.96 -50.53 -2.20
CA GLU A 473 15.82 -50.51 -1.27
C GLU A 473 15.42 -49.08 -0.86
N GLN A 474 16.41 -48.20 -0.65
CA GLN A 474 16.15 -46.80 -0.31
C GLN A 474 15.59 -45.98 -1.49
N ARG A 475 15.85 -46.45 -2.72
CA ARG A 475 15.43 -45.84 -3.98
C ARG A 475 14.04 -46.31 -4.45
N LEU A 476 13.43 -47.26 -3.76
CA LEU A 476 12.09 -47.74 -4.12
C LEU A 476 11.07 -46.59 -4.13
N PRO A 477 10.12 -46.59 -5.09
CA PRO A 477 9.04 -45.60 -5.12
C PRO A 477 8.18 -45.66 -3.86
N CYS A 478 7.59 -44.54 -3.48
CA CYS A 478 6.58 -44.48 -2.44
C CYS A 478 5.21 -44.82 -3.02
N ARG A 479 4.41 -45.54 -2.22
CA ARG A 479 2.98 -45.76 -2.51
C ARG A 479 2.16 -45.23 -1.36
N PHE A 480 1.19 -44.33 -1.66
CA PHE A 480 0.48 -43.60 -0.63
C PHE A 480 -0.97 -43.27 -1.02
N ILE A 481 -1.75 -42.91 -0.02
CA ILE A 481 -3.10 -42.34 -0.14
C ILE A 481 -3.13 -40.98 0.53
N SER A 482 -4.08 -40.14 0.14
CA SER A 482 -4.21 -38.79 0.71
C SER A 482 -5.66 -38.44 1.04
N TYR A 483 -5.81 -37.51 1.98
CA TYR A 483 -7.09 -37.01 2.48
C TYR A 483 -7.02 -35.49 2.64
N LEU A 484 -8.12 -34.83 2.32
CA LEU A 484 -8.34 -33.42 2.65
C LEU A 484 -9.37 -33.32 3.76
N THR A 485 -9.08 -32.52 4.78
CA THR A 485 -10.02 -32.17 5.84
C THR A 485 -10.21 -30.66 5.85
N TYR A 486 -11.44 -30.19 5.76
CA TYR A 486 -11.83 -28.78 5.74
C TYR A 486 -13.17 -28.61 6.45
N ASN A 487 -13.51 -27.38 6.83
CA ASN A 487 -14.81 -27.08 7.42
C ASN A 487 -15.89 -26.95 6.34
N ASP A 488 -17.07 -27.50 6.62
CA ASP A 488 -18.28 -27.16 5.87
C ASP A 488 -18.80 -25.76 6.24
N LEU A 489 -19.85 -25.29 5.59
CA LEU A 489 -20.45 -23.96 5.86
C LEU A 489 -20.90 -23.78 7.32
N ASN A 490 -21.14 -24.86 8.06
CA ASN A 490 -21.55 -24.83 9.45
C ASN A 490 -20.35 -24.85 10.44
N GLY A 491 -19.13 -24.91 9.93
CA GLY A 491 -17.91 -25.01 10.74
C GLY A 491 -17.61 -26.44 11.23
N LYS A 492 -18.24 -27.46 10.64
CA LYS A 492 -17.98 -28.87 10.97
C LYS A 492 -16.87 -29.40 10.06
N PRO A 493 -15.88 -30.11 10.61
CA PRO A 493 -14.82 -30.73 9.80
C PRO A 493 -15.37 -31.87 8.94
N VAL A 494 -15.06 -31.83 7.67
CA VAL A 494 -15.35 -32.86 6.67
C VAL A 494 -14.06 -33.42 6.15
N THR A 495 -13.90 -34.75 6.15
CA THR A 495 -12.72 -35.42 5.59
C THR A 495 -13.08 -36.18 4.32
N SER A 496 -12.42 -35.85 3.23
CA SER A 496 -12.58 -36.51 1.93
C SER A 496 -11.30 -37.25 1.58
N ARG A 497 -11.41 -38.53 1.26
CA ARG A 497 -10.30 -39.26 0.65
C ARG A 497 -10.19 -38.86 -0.80
N LEU A 498 -8.98 -38.50 -1.24
CA LEU A 498 -8.69 -38.26 -2.64
C LEU A 498 -8.68 -39.59 -3.41
N THR A 499 -9.23 -39.55 -4.62
CA THR A 499 -9.44 -40.76 -5.40
C THR A 499 -8.11 -41.39 -5.83
N GLY A 500 -7.98 -42.69 -5.59
CA GLY A 500 -6.84 -43.47 -6.03
C GLY A 500 -5.82 -43.79 -4.92
N THR A 501 -4.82 -44.51 -5.32
CA THR A 501 -3.57 -44.76 -4.62
C THR A 501 -2.49 -44.20 -5.52
N PHE A 502 -1.64 -43.35 -4.96
CA PHE A 502 -0.59 -42.66 -5.71
C PHE A 502 0.73 -43.42 -5.61
N GLU A 503 1.50 -43.36 -6.64
CA GLU A 503 2.84 -43.93 -6.69
C GLU A 503 3.82 -42.87 -7.21
N THR A 504 5.00 -42.77 -6.59
CA THR A 504 6.04 -41.84 -7.02
C THR A 504 6.96 -42.51 -8.04
N GLN A 505 7.61 -41.66 -8.85
CA GLN A 505 8.72 -42.12 -9.70
C GLN A 505 10.02 -42.13 -8.88
N PRO A 506 10.78 -43.22 -8.90
CA PRO A 506 12.09 -43.24 -8.29
C PRO A 506 13.09 -42.35 -9.06
N ASP A 507 14.12 -41.87 -8.38
CA ASP A 507 15.25 -41.16 -8.97
C ASP A 507 14.95 -39.80 -9.65
N VAL A 508 13.77 -39.27 -9.47
CA VAL A 508 13.37 -37.93 -9.95
C VAL A 508 12.67 -37.14 -8.84
N VAL A 509 12.73 -35.83 -8.93
CA VAL A 509 11.80 -34.98 -8.15
C VAL A 509 10.44 -35.10 -8.82
N ASP A 510 9.50 -35.70 -8.12
CA ASP A 510 8.20 -36.08 -8.67
C ASP A 510 7.08 -35.21 -8.08
N SER A 511 6.39 -34.49 -8.95
CA SER A 511 5.22 -33.66 -8.58
C SER A 511 3.95 -34.43 -8.85
N VAL A 512 3.48 -35.18 -7.86
CA VAL A 512 2.30 -36.04 -7.95
C VAL A 512 1.03 -35.20 -7.82
N LEU A 513 0.18 -35.20 -8.84
CA LEU A 513 -1.14 -34.54 -8.81
C LEU A 513 -2.09 -35.33 -7.90
N LEU A 514 -2.46 -34.75 -6.77
CA LEU A 514 -3.36 -35.35 -5.78
C LEU A 514 -4.84 -35.09 -6.11
N ALA A 515 -5.14 -33.88 -6.55
CA ALA A 515 -6.49 -33.45 -6.92
C ALA A 515 -6.41 -32.40 -8.03
N SER A 516 -7.33 -32.47 -8.97
CA SER A 516 -7.49 -31.44 -10.01
C SER A 516 -8.84 -30.77 -9.89
N ASN A 517 -8.85 -29.44 -10.06
CA ASN A 517 -10.05 -28.58 -9.96
C ASN A 517 -10.86 -28.83 -8.66
N TYR A 518 -10.17 -29.08 -7.55
CA TYR A 518 -10.82 -29.31 -6.27
C TYR A 518 -11.33 -28.01 -5.68
N LYS A 519 -12.61 -27.96 -5.30
CA LYS A 519 -13.26 -26.75 -4.75
C LYS A 519 -13.59 -26.94 -3.28
N PHE A 520 -13.18 -25.97 -2.46
CA PHE A 520 -13.55 -25.91 -1.06
C PHE A 520 -14.83 -25.08 -0.89
N PRO A 521 -15.75 -25.47 0.01
CA PRO A 521 -16.98 -24.71 0.24
C PRO A 521 -16.73 -23.44 1.05
N THR A 522 -15.62 -23.37 1.80
CA THR A 522 -15.29 -22.29 2.72
C THR A 522 -13.88 -21.77 2.48
N CYS A 523 -13.69 -20.49 2.76
CA CYS A 523 -12.42 -19.76 2.66
C CYS A 523 -11.66 -19.86 3.97
N THR A 524 -10.33 -20.01 3.90
CA THR A 524 -9.42 -19.94 5.05
C THR A 524 -8.48 -18.72 5.00
N TYR A 525 -8.66 -17.83 4.03
CA TYR A 525 -7.84 -16.65 3.84
C TYR A 525 -7.94 -15.69 5.05
N ASN A 526 -6.79 -15.27 5.59
CA ASN A 526 -6.71 -14.40 6.77
C ASN A 526 -7.43 -14.96 8.02
N THR A 527 -7.43 -16.28 8.21
CA THR A 527 -7.96 -16.93 9.41
C THR A 527 -6.93 -17.87 10.02
N ASP A 528 -7.19 -18.31 11.26
CA ASP A 528 -6.44 -19.40 11.91
C ASP A 528 -6.92 -20.79 11.49
N ASN A 529 -7.94 -20.87 10.63
CA ASN A 529 -8.42 -22.12 10.06
C ASN A 529 -7.55 -22.53 8.87
N TYR A 530 -7.36 -23.83 8.72
CA TYR A 530 -6.57 -24.41 7.64
C TYR A 530 -7.34 -25.56 7.00
N VAL A 531 -7.16 -25.73 5.70
CA VAL A 531 -7.40 -27.03 5.08
C VAL A 531 -6.24 -27.93 5.47
N LYS A 532 -6.54 -29.16 5.88
CA LYS A 532 -5.52 -30.14 6.27
C LYS A 532 -5.37 -31.21 5.19
N LEU A 533 -4.14 -31.41 4.75
CA LEU A 533 -3.76 -32.46 3.80
C LEU A 533 -3.01 -33.56 4.53
N ARG A 534 -3.60 -34.75 4.63
CA ARG A 534 -2.93 -35.92 5.17
C ARG A 534 -2.37 -36.78 4.06
N ILE A 535 -1.09 -37.11 4.15
CA ILE A 535 -0.38 -38.07 3.33
C ILE A 535 -0.11 -39.31 4.20
N GLN A 536 -0.48 -40.47 3.70
CA GLN A 536 -0.35 -41.74 4.42
C GLN A 536 0.24 -42.80 3.50
N SER A 537 1.36 -43.41 3.91
CA SER A 537 1.90 -44.58 3.20
C SER A 537 0.86 -45.69 3.10
N ALA A 538 0.84 -46.40 1.99
CA ALA A 538 -0.13 -47.47 1.71
C ALA A 538 0.59 -48.73 1.18
N VAL A 539 1.58 -49.19 1.94
CA VAL A 539 2.43 -50.34 1.58
C VAL A 539 2.12 -51.52 2.48
N GLY A 540 1.55 -52.56 1.89
CA GLY A 540 1.33 -53.86 2.58
C GLY A 540 2.66 -54.59 2.84
N ASN A 541 2.67 -55.50 3.83
CA ASN A 541 3.89 -56.23 4.20
C ASN A 541 4.47 -57.07 3.03
N SER A 542 3.64 -57.56 2.12
CA SER A 542 4.07 -58.26 0.92
C SER A 542 4.57 -57.37 -0.21
N GLN A 543 4.54 -56.06 -0.03
CA GLN A 543 4.88 -55.07 -1.06
C GLN A 543 6.16 -54.29 -0.75
N THR A 544 6.83 -54.59 0.39
CA THR A 544 8.05 -53.88 0.84
C THR A 544 9.24 -54.06 -0.08
N SER A 545 9.23 -55.11 -0.92
CA SER A 545 10.24 -55.29 -1.97
C SER A 545 10.01 -54.41 -3.22
N LYS A 546 8.86 -53.76 -3.32
CA LYS A 546 8.48 -52.92 -4.45
C LYS A 546 8.30 -51.44 -4.10
N TYR A 547 7.97 -51.14 -2.84
CA TYR A 547 7.66 -49.78 -2.39
C TYR A 547 8.29 -49.49 -1.04
N SER A 548 8.81 -48.28 -0.90
CA SER A 548 9.28 -47.72 0.37
C SER A 548 8.12 -47.18 1.22
N ARG A 549 8.17 -47.41 2.55
CA ARG A 549 7.33 -46.74 3.51
C ARG A 549 7.86 -45.37 3.90
N THR A 550 9.15 -45.15 3.79
CA THR A 550 9.79 -43.85 4.00
C THR A 550 9.38 -42.90 2.87
N MET A 551 8.79 -41.77 3.21
CA MET A 551 8.39 -40.75 2.25
C MET A 551 9.29 -39.54 2.40
N ARG A 552 9.70 -38.90 1.31
CA ARG A 552 10.51 -37.68 1.29
C ARG A 552 9.72 -36.60 0.57
N ILE A 553 9.25 -35.60 1.29
CA ILE A 553 8.34 -34.58 0.76
C ILE A 553 8.98 -33.21 0.90
N ALA A 554 9.15 -32.50 -0.22
CA ALA A 554 9.59 -31.12 -0.23
C ALA A 554 8.46 -30.17 0.17
N GLY A 555 7.24 -30.44 -0.29
CA GLY A 555 6.08 -29.63 0.00
C GLY A 555 4.92 -29.86 -0.97
N PHE A 556 4.03 -28.89 -1.00
CA PHE A 556 2.78 -28.97 -1.76
C PHE A 556 2.58 -27.72 -2.60
N TYR A 557 2.39 -27.88 -3.90
CA TYR A 557 1.88 -26.81 -4.75
C TYR A 557 0.36 -26.82 -4.72
N ILE A 558 -0.20 -25.64 -4.47
CA ILE A 558 -1.62 -25.36 -4.58
C ILE A 558 -1.78 -24.31 -5.68
N ARG A 559 -2.31 -24.72 -6.82
CA ARG A 559 -2.41 -23.87 -8.00
C ARG A 559 -3.87 -23.67 -8.35
N PRO A 560 -4.35 -22.41 -8.50
CA PRO A 560 -5.67 -22.18 -9.06
C PRO A 560 -5.78 -22.87 -10.41
N HIS A 561 -6.84 -23.65 -10.57
CA HIS A 561 -7.12 -24.34 -11.83
C HIS A 561 -7.52 -23.30 -12.89
N LYS A 562 -6.71 -23.16 -13.93
CA LYS A 562 -7.01 -22.29 -15.07
C LYS A 562 -7.76 -23.12 -16.10
N GLN A 563 -8.92 -22.61 -16.49
CA GLN A 563 -9.72 -23.23 -17.57
C GLN A 563 -9.03 -23.09 -18.90
#